data_4d7157755fd422bab70038d4b3f91fb9
#
_entry.id   4d7157755fd422bab70038d4b3f91fb9
#
_cell.length_a   1.000
_cell.length_b   1.000
_cell.length_c   1.000
_cell.angle_alpha   90.00
_cell.angle_beta   90.00
_cell.angle_gamma   90.00
#
_symmetry.space_group_name_H-M   'P 1'
#
loop_
_entity.id
_entity.type
_entity.pdbx_description
1 polymer ?
#
loop_
_entity_poly.entity_id
_entity_poly.type
_entity_poly.pdbx_seq_one_letter_code
_entity_poly.pdbx_strand_id
1 'polypeptide(L)'
;MLTYLLPARGFAQLDGEPLGAEDYMAHLARVTITASEDQGKYRFPVDSSADPSQQGTSPEGVARAIAIASGGQLASIPVPGRDASGRPQLDGPRWEALLDVVAPRFLDGAADVIFNYETDQLLAARDAAYNPETLGRADASTIIPRDSWGVGHFAPMAALWRRPSGERWMVLLNSFKERGFAGIEPQPTELMRRAVVREDDRGGGVLLVVKHEAADRLIKEVERAGVDVRMWTNGSPAPSDWRWSPGR
;
A
#
# COMPACT_ATOMS: atom_id res chain seq x y z
N MET A 1 4.47 -2.29 7.86
CA MET A 1 3.44 -1.35 7.37
C MET A 1 2.33 -1.12 8.40
N LEU A 2 1.39 -2.06 8.60
CA LEU A 2 0.27 -1.90 9.56
C LEU A 2 0.73 -1.69 11.00
N THR A 3 1.89 -2.20 11.36
CA THR A 3 2.56 -2.00 12.67
C THR A 3 2.87 -0.53 13.01
N TYR A 4 2.87 0.35 12.01
CA TYR A 4 2.99 1.80 12.19
C TYR A 4 1.64 2.51 12.09
N LEU A 5 0.83 2.13 11.10
CA LEU A 5 -0.44 2.79 10.82
C LEU A 5 -1.43 2.64 11.98
N LEU A 6 -1.65 1.44 12.48
CA LEU A 6 -2.65 1.17 13.50
C LEU A 6 -2.35 1.86 14.84
N PRO A 7 -1.12 1.76 15.39
CA PRO A 7 -0.77 2.53 16.59
C PRO A 7 -0.89 4.04 16.41
N ALA A 8 -0.52 4.59 15.24
CA ALA A 8 -0.69 6.01 14.95
C ALA A 8 -2.16 6.45 14.93
N ARG A 9 -3.09 5.52 14.70
CA ARG A 9 -4.55 5.72 14.77
C ARG A 9 -5.15 5.42 16.15
N GLY A 10 -4.31 5.14 17.15
CA GLY A 10 -4.74 4.87 18.52
C GLY A 10 -5.06 3.39 18.80
N PHE A 11 -4.83 2.49 17.85
CA PHE A 11 -5.02 1.04 18.02
C PHE A 11 -3.69 0.41 18.41
N ALA A 12 -3.38 0.35 19.70
CA ALA A 12 -2.10 -0.14 20.19
C ALA A 12 -2.07 -1.65 20.45
N GLN A 13 -3.21 -2.25 20.80
CA GLN A 13 -3.32 -3.66 21.21
C GLN A 13 -4.65 -4.28 20.71
N LEU A 14 -4.62 -5.58 20.52
CA LEU A 14 -5.81 -6.44 20.33
C LEU A 14 -5.58 -7.75 21.08
N ASP A 15 -6.54 -8.19 21.89
CA ASP A 15 -6.48 -9.43 22.69
C ASP A 15 -5.21 -9.54 23.57
N GLY A 16 -4.70 -8.41 24.03
CA GLY A 16 -3.47 -8.32 24.83
C GLY A 16 -2.16 -8.31 24.03
N GLU A 17 -2.23 -8.51 22.70
CA GLU A 17 -1.06 -8.49 21.84
C GLU A 17 -0.85 -7.09 21.23
N PRO A 18 0.40 -6.59 21.20
CA PRO A 18 0.71 -5.30 20.62
C PRO A 18 0.57 -5.34 19.09
N LEU A 19 -0.16 -4.39 18.51
CA LEU A 19 -0.30 -4.24 17.05
C LEU A 19 0.97 -3.72 16.37
N GLY A 20 1.98 -3.35 17.15
CA GLY A 20 3.35 -3.13 16.66
C GLY A 20 4.13 -4.41 16.37
N ALA A 21 3.64 -5.59 16.77
CA ALA A 21 4.29 -6.87 16.53
C ALA A 21 4.00 -7.36 15.09
N GLU A 22 5.07 -7.59 14.33
CA GLU A 22 4.97 -7.97 12.92
C GLU A 22 4.33 -9.35 12.73
N ASP A 23 4.68 -10.32 13.58
CA ASP A 23 4.17 -11.68 13.55
C ASP A 23 2.66 -11.75 13.85
N TYR A 24 2.15 -10.91 14.76
CA TYR A 24 0.73 -10.82 15.02
C TYR A 24 -0.02 -10.17 13.85
N MET A 25 0.54 -9.12 13.27
CA MET A 25 -0.04 -8.50 12.07
C MET A 25 -0.02 -9.42 10.85
N ALA A 26 1.02 -10.25 10.70
CA ALA A 26 1.09 -11.28 9.67
C ALA A 26 -0.04 -12.31 9.83
N HIS A 27 -0.30 -12.75 11.07
CA HIS A 27 -1.43 -13.63 11.40
C HIS A 27 -2.79 -12.98 11.06
N LEU A 28 -3.03 -11.75 11.49
CA LEU A 28 -4.27 -11.03 11.20
C LEU A 28 -4.49 -10.84 9.69
N ALA A 29 -3.43 -10.62 8.92
CA ALA A 29 -3.47 -10.46 7.48
C ALA A 29 -3.49 -11.79 6.70
N ARG A 30 -3.36 -12.94 7.37
CA ARG A 30 -3.25 -14.26 6.73
C ARG A 30 -2.12 -14.29 5.70
N VAL A 31 -0.95 -13.81 6.13
CA VAL A 31 0.24 -13.85 5.28
C VAL A 31 0.57 -15.29 4.91
N THR A 32 0.85 -15.54 3.65
CA THR A 32 1.28 -16.84 3.15
C THR A 32 2.80 -16.86 3.03
N ILE A 33 3.45 -17.86 3.61
CA ILE A 33 4.89 -18.08 3.56
C ILE A 33 5.21 -19.45 2.97
N THR A 34 6.47 -19.69 2.57
CA THR A 34 6.91 -21.07 2.29
C THR A 34 7.21 -21.82 3.58
N ALA A 35 7.11 -23.14 3.54
CA ALA A 35 7.50 -23.99 4.66
C ALA A 35 8.96 -23.82 5.08
N SER A 36 9.85 -23.42 4.16
CA SER A 36 11.26 -23.12 4.45
C SER A 36 11.46 -21.79 5.21
N GLU A 37 10.51 -20.86 5.10
CA GLU A 37 10.57 -19.57 5.82
C GLU A 37 9.98 -19.65 7.21
N ASP A 38 9.10 -20.60 7.46
CA ASP A 38 8.42 -20.75 8.75
C ASP A 38 9.38 -21.05 9.89
N GLN A 39 10.37 -21.82 9.76
CA GLN A 39 11.44 -22.12 10.74
C GLN A 39 11.15 -21.70 12.21
N GLY A 40 9.88 -21.64 12.64
CA GLY A 40 9.46 -21.20 13.96
C GLY A 40 9.61 -19.69 14.23
N LYS A 41 9.68 -18.86 13.21
CA LYS A 41 9.78 -17.39 13.34
C LYS A 41 8.49 -16.72 13.80
N TYR A 42 7.35 -17.35 13.53
CA TYR A 42 6.04 -16.77 13.82
C TYR A 42 5.45 -17.41 15.09
N ARG A 43 5.14 -16.59 16.09
CA ARG A 43 4.43 -17.03 17.32
C ARG A 43 2.97 -17.39 17.04
N PHE A 44 2.39 -16.79 15.99
CA PHE A 44 1.00 -16.98 15.61
C PHE A 44 0.91 -17.73 14.28
N PRO A 45 -0.15 -18.54 14.06
CA PRO A 45 -0.33 -19.25 12.82
C PRO A 45 -0.38 -18.30 11.61
N VAL A 46 0.40 -18.61 10.57
CA VAL A 46 0.37 -18.00 9.25
C VAL A 46 0.04 -19.09 8.23
N ASP A 47 -0.45 -18.70 7.06
CA ASP A 47 -0.76 -19.65 6.01
C ASP A 47 0.54 -20.10 5.32
N SER A 48 0.57 -21.31 4.76
CA SER A 48 1.74 -21.81 4.04
C SER A 48 1.37 -22.28 2.64
N SER A 49 2.28 -22.09 1.69
CA SER A 49 2.15 -22.61 0.33
C SER A 49 3.47 -23.22 -0.14
N ALA A 50 3.39 -24.30 -0.90
CA ALA A 50 4.53 -24.87 -1.61
C ALA A 50 4.91 -24.03 -2.85
N ASP A 51 4.01 -23.19 -3.34
CA ASP A 51 4.21 -22.33 -4.51
C ASP A 51 4.76 -20.96 -4.07
N PRO A 52 6.04 -20.64 -4.40
CA PRO A 52 6.62 -19.35 -4.07
C PRO A 52 5.88 -18.14 -4.67
N SER A 53 5.14 -18.34 -5.76
CA SER A 53 4.37 -17.28 -6.40
C SER A 53 3.17 -16.82 -5.58
N GLN A 54 2.75 -17.63 -4.60
CA GLN A 54 1.64 -17.33 -3.68
C GLN A 54 2.09 -16.69 -2.37
N GLN A 55 3.39 -16.46 -2.20
CA GLN A 55 3.89 -15.82 -0.99
C GLN A 55 3.43 -14.38 -0.86
N GLY A 56 3.35 -13.93 0.39
CA GLY A 56 3.04 -12.55 0.74
C GLY A 56 1.64 -12.36 1.29
N THR A 57 1.13 -11.16 1.14
CA THR A 57 -0.17 -10.74 1.66
C THR A 57 -1.05 -10.27 0.52
N SER A 58 -2.29 -10.77 0.47
CA SER A 58 -3.29 -10.25 -0.46
C SER A 58 -3.84 -8.90 0.00
N PRO A 59 -4.40 -8.08 -0.91
CA PRO A 59 -5.10 -6.85 -0.54
C PRO A 59 -6.25 -7.09 0.45
N GLU A 60 -6.97 -8.20 0.29
CA GLU A 60 -8.01 -8.63 1.23
C GLU A 60 -7.44 -8.96 2.60
N GLY A 61 -6.26 -9.59 2.67
CA GLY A 61 -5.57 -9.86 3.93
C GLY A 61 -5.20 -8.58 4.66
N VAL A 62 -4.69 -7.57 3.96
CA VAL A 62 -4.40 -6.25 4.54
C VAL A 62 -5.68 -5.60 5.07
N ALA A 63 -6.74 -5.58 4.27
CA ALA A 63 -8.02 -5.00 4.66
C ALA A 63 -8.66 -5.74 5.86
N ARG A 64 -8.56 -7.09 5.88
CA ARG A 64 -8.98 -7.92 7.02
C ARG A 64 -8.26 -7.53 8.31
N ALA A 65 -6.92 -7.42 8.24
CA ALA A 65 -6.13 -7.05 9.41
C ALA A 65 -6.52 -5.67 9.95
N ILE A 66 -6.75 -4.70 9.08
CA ILE A 66 -7.22 -3.36 9.46
C ILE A 66 -8.59 -3.43 10.16
N ALA A 67 -9.54 -4.15 9.58
CA ALA A 67 -10.89 -4.27 10.12
C ALA A 67 -10.88 -4.95 11.51
N ILE A 68 -10.17 -6.07 11.66
CA ILE A 68 -10.10 -6.81 12.92
C ILE A 68 -9.36 -5.99 13.98
N ALA A 69 -8.17 -5.46 13.65
CA ALA A 69 -7.33 -4.73 14.61
C ALA A 69 -7.97 -3.42 15.09
N SER A 70 -8.85 -2.83 14.29
CA SER A 70 -9.59 -1.62 14.69
C SER A 70 -10.97 -1.92 15.31
N GLY A 71 -11.34 -3.19 15.48
CA GLY A 71 -12.70 -3.55 15.92
C GLY A 71 -13.79 -3.04 14.99
N GLY A 72 -13.51 -2.96 13.67
CA GLY A 72 -14.42 -2.44 12.65
C GLY A 72 -14.54 -0.91 12.60
N GLN A 73 -13.74 -0.17 13.36
CA GLN A 73 -13.78 1.30 13.35
C GLN A 73 -13.13 1.90 12.10
N LEU A 74 -12.20 1.18 11.48
CA LEU A 74 -11.59 1.56 10.20
C LEU A 74 -12.12 0.67 9.07
N ALA A 75 -12.32 1.29 7.92
CA ALA A 75 -12.66 0.62 6.66
C ALA A 75 -11.55 0.82 5.64
N SER A 76 -11.33 -0.18 4.81
CA SER A 76 -10.43 -0.13 3.65
C SER A 76 -11.25 0.00 2.38
N ILE A 77 -10.96 1.02 1.57
CA ILE A 77 -11.59 1.23 0.27
C ILE A 77 -10.59 0.82 -0.81
N PRO A 78 -10.82 -0.27 -1.52
CA PRO A 78 -9.88 -0.80 -2.50
C PRO A 78 -10.07 -0.14 -3.86
N VAL A 79 -8.98 0.36 -4.40
CA VAL A 79 -8.88 0.96 -5.73
C VAL A 79 -7.86 0.18 -6.54
N PRO A 80 -8.26 -0.69 -7.47
CA PRO A 80 -7.32 -1.46 -8.28
C PRO A 80 -6.60 -0.59 -9.30
N GLY A 81 -5.37 -0.95 -9.67
CA GLY A 81 -4.62 -0.29 -10.73
C GLY A 81 -5.20 -0.55 -12.12
N ARG A 82 -5.94 -1.67 -12.28
CA ARG A 82 -6.58 -2.10 -13.53
C ARG A 82 -8.08 -2.33 -13.35
N ASP A 83 -8.84 -2.11 -14.41
CA ASP A 83 -10.28 -2.41 -14.45
C ASP A 83 -10.55 -3.94 -14.51
N ALA A 84 -11.83 -4.32 -14.46
CA ALA A 84 -12.24 -5.73 -14.50
C ALA A 84 -11.87 -6.44 -15.83
N SER A 85 -11.57 -5.70 -16.88
CA SER A 85 -11.10 -6.23 -18.16
C SER A 85 -9.56 -6.31 -18.26
N GLY A 86 -8.84 -5.95 -17.19
CA GLY A 86 -7.38 -5.95 -17.14
C GLY A 86 -6.72 -4.70 -17.75
N ARG A 87 -7.50 -3.71 -18.20
CA ARG A 87 -6.94 -2.45 -18.74
C ARG A 87 -6.52 -1.51 -17.60
N PRO A 88 -5.47 -0.68 -17.79
CA PRO A 88 -5.11 0.35 -16.83
C PRO A 88 -6.31 1.23 -16.46
N GLN A 89 -6.75 1.16 -15.20
CA GLN A 89 -7.79 2.03 -14.66
C GLN A 89 -7.20 3.35 -14.19
N LEU A 90 -6.07 3.28 -13.50
CA LEU A 90 -5.34 4.44 -13.02
C LEU A 90 -4.41 4.97 -14.13
N ASP A 91 -5.00 5.45 -15.24
CA ASP A 91 -4.31 6.28 -16.22
C ASP A 91 -3.93 7.64 -15.61
N GLY A 92 -3.16 8.45 -16.34
CA GLY A 92 -2.67 9.73 -15.82
C GLY A 92 -3.79 10.64 -15.27
N PRO A 93 -4.86 10.92 -16.04
CA PRO A 93 -5.98 11.76 -15.59
C PRO A 93 -6.71 11.21 -14.35
N ARG A 94 -7.02 9.91 -14.32
CA ARG A 94 -7.73 9.28 -13.19
C ARG A 94 -6.85 9.17 -11.95
N TRP A 95 -5.54 8.95 -12.13
CA TRP A 95 -4.58 8.99 -11.05
C TRP A 95 -4.53 10.37 -10.37
N GLU A 96 -4.42 11.44 -11.16
CA GLU A 96 -4.45 12.79 -10.63
C GLU A 96 -5.78 13.11 -9.94
N ALA A 97 -6.91 12.69 -10.53
CA ALA A 97 -8.23 12.85 -9.92
C ALA A 97 -8.35 12.08 -8.58
N LEU A 98 -7.83 10.85 -8.50
CA LEU A 98 -7.76 10.10 -7.25
C LEU A 98 -6.91 10.83 -6.20
N LEU A 99 -5.74 11.32 -6.58
CA LEU A 99 -4.89 12.08 -5.67
C LEU A 99 -5.55 13.38 -5.19
N ASP A 100 -6.31 14.06 -6.04
CA ASP A 100 -7.06 15.26 -5.67
C ASP A 100 -8.19 14.97 -4.68
N VAL A 101 -8.84 13.79 -4.78
CA VAL A 101 -9.85 13.34 -3.81
C VAL A 101 -9.19 12.97 -2.47
N VAL A 102 -8.02 12.33 -2.51
CA VAL A 102 -7.38 11.74 -1.32
C VAL A 102 -6.52 12.74 -0.56
N ALA A 103 -5.79 13.63 -1.27
CA ALA A 103 -4.80 14.52 -0.67
C ALA A 103 -5.34 15.38 0.48
N PRO A 104 -6.50 16.04 0.39
CA PRO A 104 -7.02 16.83 1.51
C PRO A 104 -7.25 15.97 2.76
N ARG A 105 -7.82 14.78 2.60
CA ARG A 105 -8.12 13.86 3.70
C ARG A 105 -6.86 13.28 4.34
N PHE A 106 -5.87 12.99 3.52
CA PHE A 106 -4.57 12.54 4.00
C PHE A 106 -3.88 13.64 4.83
N LEU A 107 -3.86 14.87 4.34
CA LEU A 107 -3.25 16.01 5.03
C LEU A 107 -3.97 16.36 6.34
N ASP A 108 -5.29 16.20 6.38
CA ASP A 108 -6.10 16.40 7.59
C ASP A 108 -6.07 15.21 8.56
N GLY A 109 -5.36 14.13 8.20
CA GLY A 109 -5.32 12.91 8.98
C GLY A 109 -6.64 12.11 8.97
N ALA A 110 -7.57 12.39 8.06
CA ALA A 110 -8.84 11.70 7.93
C ALA A 110 -8.75 10.40 7.10
N ALA A 111 -7.70 10.25 6.30
CA ALA A 111 -7.42 9.04 5.53
C ALA A 111 -5.94 8.67 5.58
N ASP A 112 -5.65 7.37 5.53
CA ASP A 112 -4.32 6.86 5.16
C ASP A 112 -4.39 6.20 3.79
N VAL A 113 -3.24 6.09 3.15
CA VAL A 113 -3.10 5.51 1.82
C VAL A 113 -2.05 4.42 1.87
N ILE A 114 -2.42 3.22 1.44
CA ILE A 114 -1.51 2.08 1.33
C ILE A 114 -1.45 1.66 -0.12
N PHE A 115 -0.25 1.58 -0.67
CA PHE A 115 -0.02 1.13 -2.03
C PHE A 115 0.38 -0.34 -2.06
N ASN A 116 -0.14 -1.09 -3.04
CA ASN A 116 0.39 -2.36 -3.50
C ASN A 116 0.98 -2.14 -4.89
N TYR A 117 2.28 -2.32 -5.04
CA TYR A 117 3.03 -1.87 -6.21
C TYR A 117 4.20 -2.80 -6.54
N GLU A 118 4.73 -2.67 -7.76
CA GLU A 118 5.97 -3.34 -8.20
C GLU A 118 7.17 -2.43 -7.92
N THR A 119 8.17 -2.95 -7.21
CA THR A 119 9.29 -2.13 -6.72
C THR A 119 10.25 -1.67 -7.83
N ASP A 120 10.46 -2.45 -8.89
CA ASP A 120 11.38 -2.12 -9.99
C ASP A 120 10.90 -0.94 -10.87
N GLN A 121 9.64 -0.54 -10.73
CA GLN A 121 9.10 0.64 -11.38
C GLN A 121 9.48 1.95 -10.67
N LEU A 122 9.98 1.86 -9.45
CA LEU A 122 10.35 3.01 -8.62
C LEU A 122 11.81 3.42 -8.80
N LEU A 123 12.16 4.59 -8.25
CA LEU A 123 13.56 5.01 -8.13
C LEU A 123 14.25 4.10 -7.12
N ALA A 124 15.50 3.71 -7.42
CA ALA A 124 16.28 2.84 -6.55
C ALA A 124 16.49 3.51 -5.18
N ALA A 125 16.00 2.87 -4.15
CA ALA A 125 16.06 3.37 -2.79
C ALA A 125 17.41 3.04 -2.12
N ARG A 126 18.52 3.53 -2.68
CA ARG A 126 19.84 3.40 -2.06
C ARG A 126 20.24 4.75 -1.49
N ASP A 127 20.77 4.79 -0.27
CA ASP A 127 21.10 5.98 0.52
C ASP A 127 21.89 7.04 -0.28
N ALA A 128 22.85 6.62 -1.09
CA ALA A 128 23.67 7.55 -1.90
C ALA A 128 22.86 8.31 -2.97
N ALA A 129 21.73 7.77 -3.42
CA ALA A 129 20.88 8.39 -4.44
C ALA A 129 19.89 9.39 -3.84
N TYR A 130 19.52 9.21 -2.58
CA TYR A 130 18.49 10.02 -1.89
C TYR A 130 19.09 11.09 -0.98
N ASN A 131 20.08 11.82 -1.43
CA ASN A 131 20.54 12.98 -0.67
C ASN A 131 19.63 14.21 -0.94
N PRO A 132 19.53 15.16 0.00
CA PRO A 132 18.67 16.33 -0.14
C PRO A 132 18.99 17.19 -1.39
N GLU A 133 20.26 17.24 -1.79
CA GLU A 133 20.69 17.98 -2.98
C GLU A 133 20.15 17.32 -4.26
N THR A 134 20.30 16.00 -4.40
CA THR A 134 19.77 15.26 -5.55
C THR A 134 18.25 15.35 -5.61
N LEU A 135 17.56 15.17 -4.48
CA LEU A 135 16.10 15.26 -4.40
C LEU A 135 15.59 16.68 -4.66
N GLY A 136 16.39 17.72 -4.36
CA GLY A 136 16.05 19.10 -4.64
C GLY A 136 16.10 19.47 -6.13
N ARG A 137 16.79 18.68 -6.96
CA ARG A 137 16.93 18.96 -8.39
C ARG A 137 15.66 18.65 -9.17
N ALA A 138 15.38 19.45 -10.18
CA ALA A 138 14.21 19.28 -11.06
C ALA A 138 14.25 17.93 -11.84
N ASP A 139 15.45 17.44 -12.12
CA ASP A 139 15.72 16.22 -12.87
C ASP A 139 16.04 14.98 -12.00
N ALA A 140 15.70 15.02 -10.72
CA ALA A 140 16.00 13.95 -9.77
C ALA A 140 15.58 12.55 -10.26
N SER A 141 14.42 12.43 -10.89
CA SER A 141 13.90 11.15 -11.44
C SER A 141 14.68 10.63 -12.66
N THR A 142 15.49 11.48 -13.30
CA THR A 142 16.39 11.09 -14.40
C THR A 142 17.77 10.69 -13.89
N ILE A 143 18.19 11.25 -12.76
CA ILE A 143 19.52 11.02 -12.16
C ILE A 143 19.50 9.74 -11.31
N ILE A 144 18.42 9.52 -10.53
CA ILE A 144 18.29 8.35 -9.67
C ILE A 144 17.87 7.16 -10.54
N PRO A 145 18.65 6.07 -10.57
CA PRO A 145 18.32 4.90 -11.38
C PRO A 145 17.03 4.19 -10.88
N ARG A 146 16.46 3.35 -11.73
CA ARG A 146 15.37 2.46 -11.31
C ARG A 146 15.86 1.41 -10.35
N ASP A 147 14.93 0.92 -9.52
CA ASP A 147 15.20 -0.22 -8.65
C ASP A 147 15.42 -1.50 -9.48
N SER A 148 16.33 -2.34 -9.04
CA SER A 148 16.55 -3.66 -9.63
C SER A 148 15.83 -4.79 -8.86
N TRP A 149 15.12 -4.45 -7.78
CA TRP A 149 14.40 -5.40 -6.96
C TRP A 149 12.95 -5.47 -7.41
N GLY A 150 12.61 -6.45 -8.25
CA GLY A 150 11.27 -6.62 -8.83
C GLY A 150 10.40 -7.53 -7.97
N VAL A 151 9.67 -6.97 -7.01
CA VAL A 151 8.71 -7.70 -6.18
C VAL A 151 7.46 -6.86 -5.94
N GLY A 152 6.32 -7.54 -5.76
CA GLY A 152 5.12 -6.90 -5.25
C GLY A 152 5.30 -6.52 -3.78
N HIS A 153 5.00 -5.27 -3.44
CA HIS A 153 5.20 -4.75 -2.08
C HIS A 153 4.04 -3.87 -1.63
N PHE A 154 3.85 -3.79 -0.30
CA PHE A 154 2.91 -2.86 0.32
C PHE A 154 3.65 -1.81 1.14
N ALA A 155 3.35 -0.54 0.90
CA ALA A 155 3.85 0.54 1.75
C ALA A 155 2.79 1.64 1.93
N PRO A 156 2.69 2.27 3.13
CA PRO A 156 1.84 3.41 3.35
C PRO A 156 2.52 4.68 2.82
N MET A 157 1.68 5.65 2.42
CA MET A 157 2.10 7.01 2.16
C MET A 157 2.33 7.76 3.48
N ALA A 158 3.46 8.46 3.58
CA ALA A 158 3.79 9.30 4.73
C ALA A 158 3.72 10.80 4.43
N ALA A 159 3.90 11.18 3.17
CA ALA A 159 3.80 12.57 2.74
C ALA A 159 3.41 12.66 1.26
N LEU A 160 2.84 13.80 0.90
CA LEU A 160 2.53 14.18 -0.48
C LEU A 160 2.82 15.66 -0.64
N TRP A 161 3.57 16.04 -1.67
CA TRP A 161 3.85 17.44 -1.95
C TRP A 161 3.97 17.71 -3.46
N ARG A 162 3.94 18.98 -3.82
CA ARG A 162 4.14 19.44 -5.20
C ARG A 162 5.40 20.28 -5.26
N ARG A 163 6.24 20.01 -6.24
CA ARG A 163 7.42 20.82 -6.54
C ARG A 163 7.03 22.14 -7.21
N PRO A 164 7.91 23.14 -7.22
CA PRO A 164 7.68 24.37 -8.01
C PRO A 164 7.49 24.13 -9.50
N SER A 165 8.05 23.03 -10.05
CA SER A 165 7.81 22.56 -11.43
C SER A 165 6.38 22.09 -11.71
N GLY A 166 5.56 21.92 -10.67
CA GLY A 166 4.22 21.32 -10.76
C GLY A 166 4.19 19.79 -10.57
N GLU A 167 5.35 19.14 -10.61
CA GLU A 167 5.46 17.71 -10.40
C GLU A 167 5.06 17.31 -8.96
N ARG A 168 4.26 16.26 -8.82
CA ARG A 168 3.90 15.70 -7.50
C ARG A 168 4.88 14.61 -7.10
N TRP A 169 5.22 14.62 -5.83
CA TRP A 169 6.01 13.60 -5.17
C TRP A 169 5.30 13.10 -3.92
N MET A 170 5.58 11.86 -3.56
CA MET A 170 5.12 11.25 -2.32
C MET A 170 6.27 10.59 -1.58
N VAL A 171 6.10 10.34 -0.29
CA VAL A 171 6.99 9.50 0.52
C VAL A 171 6.26 8.22 0.87
N LEU A 172 6.93 7.11 0.65
CA LEU A 172 6.53 5.79 1.16
C LEU A 172 7.27 5.50 2.47
N LEU A 173 6.61 4.82 3.40
CA LEU A 173 7.28 4.22 4.56
C LEU A 173 7.49 2.74 4.28
N ASN A 174 8.71 2.38 3.94
CA ASN A 174 9.10 1.01 3.70
C ASN A 174 9.41 0.29 5.02
N SER A 175 9.08 -1.00 5.12
CA SER A 175 9.47 -1.84 6.26
C SER A 175 10.97 -2.18 6.27
N PHE A 176 11.62 -2.09 5.11
CA PHE A 176 13.05 -2.33 4.96
C PHE A 176 13.82 -1.03 5.24
N LYS A 177 14.51 -0.98 6.38
CA LYS A 177 15.26 0.21 6.84
C LYS A 177 16.46 0.57 5.96
N GLU A 178 16.96 -0.38 5.17
CA GLU A 178 18.03 -0.18 4.19
C GLU A 178 17.56 0.51 2.91
N ARG A 179 16.26 0.81 2.79
CA ARG A 179 15.69 1.51 1.65
C ARG A 179 15.47 2.98 1.97
N GLY A 180 15.80 3.85 1.00
CA GLY A 180 15.70 5.30 1.14
C GLY A 180 16.49 5.82 2.34
N PHE A 181 15.93 6.76 3.08
CA PHE A 181 16.46 7.24 4.36
C PHE A 181 15.84 6.41 5.50
N ALA A 182 16.43 5.29 5.86
CA ALA A 182 15.93 4.42 6.92
C ALA A 182 14.46 4.00 6.72
N GLY A 183 14.09 3.61 5.51
CA GLY A 183 12.73 3.23 5.13
C GLY A 183 11.86 4.39 4.63
N ILE A 184 12.37 5.62 4.59
CA ILE A 184 11.68 6.77 4.02
C ILE A 184 12.05 6.90 2.54
N GLU A 185 11.11 6.61 1.64
CA GLU A 185 11.32 6.53 0.20
C GLU A 185 10.55 7.63 -0.56
N PRO A 186 11.17 8.77 -0.88
CA PRO A 186 10.57 9.74 -1.79
C PRO A 186 10.48 9.21 -3.22
N GLN A 187 9.28 9.32 -3.83
CA GLN A 187 9.01 8.84 -5.18
C GLN A 187 8.16 9.84 -5.97
N PRO A 188 8.43 10.08 -7.28
CA PRO A 188 7.49 10.79 -8.13
C PRO A 188 6.16 10.04 -8.20
N THR A 189 5.02 10.76 -8.12
CA THR A 189 3.71 10.12 -8.15
C THR A 189 3.43 9.39 -9.46
N GLU A 190 4.00 9.84 -10.58
CA GLU A 190 3.87 9.16 -11.88
C GLU A 190 4.57 7.79 -11.89
N LEU A 191 5.72 7.66 -11.23
CA LEU A 191 6.36 6.35 -11.09
C LEU A 191 5.54 5.43 -10.21
N MET A 192 4.99 5.97 -9.14
CA MET A 192 4.10 5.23 -8.27
C MET A 192 2.85 4.76 -9.01
N ARG A 193 2.27 5.60 -9.87
CA ARG A 193 1.15 5.20 -10.75
C ARG A 193 1.50 3.97 -11.58
N ARG A 194 2.66 4.00 -12.27
CA ARG A 194 3.13 2.87 -13.10
C ARG A 194 3.32 1.61 -12.25
N ALA A 195 3.97 1.76 -11.10
CA ALA A 195 4.20 0.67 -10.17
C ALA A 195 2.91 0.03 -9.64
N VAL A 196 1.86 0.83 -9.41
CA VAL A 196 0.53 0.38 -8.97
C VAL A 196 -0.26 -0.27 -10.12
N VAL A 197 -0.18 0.28 -11.34
CA VAL A 197 -0.89 -0.29 -12.51
C VAL A 197 -0.33 -1.65 -12.88
N ARG A 198 0.98 -1.88 -12.74
CA ARG A 198 1.72 -3.10 -13.08
C ARG A 198 1.43 -3.59 -14.51
N GLU A 199 2.42 -4.15 -15.15
CA GLU A 199 2.28 -4.72 -16.51
C GLU A 199 2.12 -6.24 -16.48
N ASP A 200 2.42 -6.87 -15.33
CA ASP A 200 2.28 -8.31 -15.13
C ASP A 200 0.82 -8.69 -14.79
N ASP A 201 0.53 -9.99 -14.80
CA ASP A 201 -0.79 -10.54 -14.46
C ASP A 201 -1.17 -10.37 -12.98
N ARG A 202 -0.23 -9.90 -12.17
CA ARG A 202 -0.43 -9.61 -10.75
C ARG A 202 -0.85 -8.16 -10.59
N GLY A 203 -2.10 -7.91 -10.27
CA GLY A 203 -2.61 -6.56 -10.07
C GLY A 203 -1.95 -5.83 -8.91
N GLY A 204 -1.74 -4.54 -9.07
CA GLY A 204 -1.49 -3.61 -7.97
C GLY A 204 -2.73 -2.76 -7.68
N GLY A 205 -2.64 -1.88 -6.69
CA GLY A 205 -3.76 -1.03 -6.30
C GLY A 205 -3.45 -0.15 -5.10
N VAL A 206 -4.49 0.53 -4.64
CA VAL A 206 -4.46 1.43 -3.50
C VAL A 206 -5.55 1.04 -2.50
N LEU A 207 -5.20 0.91 -1.23
CA LEU A 207 -6.17 0.85 -0.14
C LEU A 207 -6.24 2.22 0.54
N LEU A 208 -7.40 2.85 0.50
CA LEU A 208 -7.68 4.06 1.27
C LEU A 208 -8.27 3.62 2.61
N VAL A 209 -7.61 3.98 3.71
CA VAL A 209 -8.03 3.59 5.06
C VAL A 209 -8.64 4.82 5.74
N VAL A 210 -9.90 4.70 6.11
CA VAL A 210 -10.69 5.78 6.72
C VAL A 210 -11.49 5.27 7.90
N LYS A 211 -12.05 6.18 8.69
CA LYS A 211 -13.08 5.79 9.66
C LYS A 211 -14.26 5.16 8.94
N HIS A 212 -14.84 4.13 9.53
CA HIS A 212 -15.91 3.35 8.92
C HIS A 212 -17.10 4.23 8.46
N GLU A 213 -17.52 5.19 9.28
CA GLU A 213 -18.63 6.10 8.95
C GLU A 213 -18.34 7.04 7.75
N ALA A 214 -17.08 7.19 7.34
CA ALA A 214 -16.70 8.00 6.19
C ALA A 214 -16.57 7.20 4.88
N ALA A 215 -16.63 5.87 4.95
CA ALA A 215 -16.31 4.98 3.82
C ALA A 215 -17.24 5.18 2.63
N ASP A 216 -18.57 5.13 2.85
CA ASP A 216 -19.56 5.26 1.76
C ASP A 216 -19.46 6.60 1.02
N ARG A 217 -19.15 7.66 1.75
CA ARG A 217 -18.96 8.98 1.15
C ARG A 217 -17.71 8.99 0.27
N LEU A 218 -16.60 8.47 0.77
CA LEU A 218 -15.35 8.44 0.02
C LEU A 218 -15.44 7.53 -1.20
N ILE A 219 -16.10 6.37 -1.10
CA ILE A 219 -16.38 5.49 -2.25
C ILE A 219 -17.06 6.28 -3.37
N LYS A 220 -18.15 6.98 -3.06
CA LYS A 220 -18.89 7.79 -4.06
C LYS A 220 -18.05 8.91 -4.69
N GLU A 221 -17.10 9.48 -3.94
CA GLU A 221 -16.23 10.52 -4.46
C GLU A 221 -15.15 9.93 -5.39
N VAL A 222 -14.58 8.77 -5.05
CA VAL A 222 -13.65 8.03 -5.89
C VAL A 222 -14.32 7.58 -7.19
N GLU A 223 -15.54 7.05 -7.11
CA GLU A 223 -16.33 6.66 -8.30
C GLU A 223 -16.67 7.86 -9.21
N ARG A 224 -16.98 9.04 -8.62
CA ARG A 224 -17.17 10.27 -9.42
C ARG A 224 -15.90 10.76 -10.10
N ALA A 225 -14.73 10.43 -9.57
CA ALA A 225 -13.46 10.66 -10.22
C ALA A 225 -13.16 9.68 -11.38
N GLY A 226 -14.13 8.81 -11.70
CA GLY A 226 -14.04 7.83 -12.79
C GLY A 226 -13.19 6.61 -12.45
N VAL A 227 -13.06 6.27 -11.15
CA VAL A 227 -12.23 5.19 -10.64
C VAL A 227 -13.12 4.14 -9.97
N ASP A 228 -13.01 2.87 -10.39
CA ASP A 228 -13.78 1.77 -9.80
C ASP A 228 -13.27 1.45 -8.39
N VAL A 229 -14.20 1.08 -7.52
CA VAL A 229 -13.90 0.60 -6.18
C VAL A 229 -14.20 -0.89 -6.09
N ARG A 230 -13.17 -1.71 -6.08
CA ARG A 230 -13.26 -3.17 -5.96
C ARG A 230 -11.93 -3.77 -5.52
N MET A 231 -11.96 -4.92 -4.88
CA MET A 231 -10.75 -5.69 -4.61
C MET A 231 -10.08 -6.17 -5.89
N TRP A 232 -8.77 -6.38 -5.80
CA TRP A 232 -7.94 -6.96 -6.86
C TRP A 232 -7.16 -8.15 -6.29
N THR A 233 -6.61 -8.97 -7.18
CA THR A 233 -5.64 -10.00 -6.81
C THR A 233 -4.22 -9.52 -7.14
N ASN A 234 -3.28 -9.80 -6.25
CA ASN A 234 -1.86 -9.57 -6.47
C ASN A 234 -1.07 -10.90 -6.55
N GLY A 235 -1.77 -12.03 -6.70
CA GLY A 235 -1.20 -13.36 -6.72
C GLY A 235 -1.16 -14.06 -5.36
N SER A 236 -1.12 -13.34 -4.26
CA SER A 236 -1.21 -13.95 -2.91
C SER A 236 -2.63 -14.42 -2.62
N PRO A 237 -2.82 -15.55 -1.92
CA PRO A 237 -4.15 -16.07 -1.58
C PRO A 237 -4.94 -15.09 -0.70
N ALA A 238 -6.20 -14.92 -1.05
CA ALA A 238 -7.14 -14.19 -0.20
C ALA A 238 -7.55 -15.03 1.01
N PRO A 239 -7.77 -14.43 2.20
CA PRO A 239 -8.31 -15.14 3.36
C PRO A 239 -9.63 -15.83 3.02
N SER A 240 -9.79 -17.10 3.38
CA SER A 240 -11.02 -17.86 3.11
C SER A 240 -12.17 -17.45 4.04
N ASP A 241 -11.84 -16.93 5.21
CA ASP A 241 -12.76 -16.55 6.30
C ASP A 241 -13.20 -15.08 6.24
N TRP A 242 -12.77 -14.33 5.22
CA TRP A 242 -13.10 -12.92 5.11
C TRP A 242 -13.26 -12.48 3.65
N ARG A 243 -14.20 -11.58 3.42
CA ARG A 243 -14.40 -10.94 2.11
C ARG A 243 -14.67 -9.46 2.32
N TRP A 244 -14.04 -8.66 1.50
CA TRP A 244 -14.35 -7.25 1.46
C TRP A 244 -15.75 -7.03 0.89
N SER A 245 -16.50 -6.11 1.48
CA SER A 245 -17.73 -5.59 0.90
C SER A 245 -17.84 -4.09 1.18
N PRO A 246 -18.43 -3.29 0.26
CA PRO A 246 -18.70 -1.88 0.52
C PRO A 246 -19.49 -1.72 1.81
N GLY A 247 -19.08 -0.77 2.67
CA GLY A 247 -19.78 -0.46 3.92
C GLY A 247 -19.60 -1.49 5.05
N ARG A 248 -18.62 -2.38 4.97
CA ARG A 248 -18.22 -3.27 6.09
C ARG A 248 -16.78 -3.08 6.47
#